data_60abd1a7aaaed52b5fc65e67d26c56fe
#
_entry.id   60abd1a7aaaed52b5fc65e67d26c56fe
#
_cell.length_a   1.000
_cell.length_b   1.000
_cell.length_c   1.000
_cell.angle_alpha   90.00
_cell.angle_beta   90.00
_cell.angle_gamma   90.00
#
_symmetry.space_group_name_H-M   'P 1'
#
loop_
_entity.id
_entity.type
_entity.pdbx_description
1 polymer ?
#
loop_
_entity_poly.entity_id
_entity_poly.type
_entity_poly.pdbx_seq_one_letter_code
_entity_poly.pdbx_strand_id
1 'polypeptide(L)'
;MTRTTRSLAALVALGLLPCGALVRASSDALAGARAATARYHDVAAAEADGYIDIGFCEPGEGCHYLNPALVDGVFDAEHPEILLYVPNGEGMRLVAVEYVIPLGLAATAPEGFTGDADVWREDAEGAGLWELTVWIWMHNPAGMFEQHNPRLQ
;
A
#
# COMPACT_ATOMS: atom_id res chain seq x y z
N MET A 1 20.72 -2.02 -66.93
CA MET A 1 20.58 -1.13 -65.74
C MET A 1 19.69 -1.82 -64.72
N THR A 2 20.26 -2.54 -63.80
CA THR A 2 19.53 -3.33 -62.80
C THR A 2 19.63 -2.61 -61.45
N ARG A 3 18.51 -2.13 -60.93
CA ARG A 3 18.43 -1.49 -59.62
C ARG A 3 18.19 -2.54 -58.54
N THR A 4 19.18 -2.73 -57.65
CA THR A 4 19.10 -3.58 -56.48
C THR A 4 18.48 -2.81 -55.35
N THR A 5 17.27 -3.18 -54.92
CA THR A 5 16.62 -2.67 -53.70
C THR A 5 17.14 -3.42 -52.49
N ARG A 6 17.81 -2.73 -51.60
CA ARG A 6 18.22 -3.26 -50.28
C ARG A 6 17.07 -3.00 -49.30
N SER A 7 16.44 -4.08 -48.82
CA SER A 7 15.52 -4.03 -47.68
C SER A 7 16.33 -3.91 -46.38
N LEU A 8 16.11 -2.84 -45.66
CA LEU A 8 16.56 -2.74 -44.24
C LEU A 8 15.50 -3.47 -43.39
N ALA A 9 15.88 -4.60 -42.83
CA ALA A 9 15.12 -5.21 -41.73
C ALA A 9 15.48 -4.49 -40.43
N ALA A 10 14.51 -3.77 -39.85
CA ALA A 10 14.63 -3.21 -38.53
C ALA A 10 14.47 -4.33 -37.49
N LEU A 11 15.54 -4.69 -36.79
CA LEU A 11 15.46 -5.51 -35.58
C LEU A 11 14.85 -4.68 -34.46
N VAL A 12 13.60 -4.96 -34.10
CA VAL A 12 13.02 -4.49 -32.84
C VAL A 12 13.60 -5.41 -31.72
N ALA A 13 14.57 -4.88 -30.97
CA ALA A 13 15.04 -5.53 -29.76
C ALA A 13 13.98 -5.34 -28.67
N LEU A 14 13.18 -6.38 -28.46
CA LEU A 14 12.27 -6.46 -27.31
C LEU A 14 13.13 -6.67 -26.06
N GLY A 15 13.42 -5.57 -25.34
CA GLY A 15 14.17 -5.61 -24.08
C GLY A 15 13.35 -6.31 -23.02
N LEU A 16 13.69 -7.57 -22.72
CA LEU A 16 13.25 -8.26 -21.50
C LEU A 16 13.87 -7.51 -20.31
N LEU A 17 13.06 -6.74 -19.58
CA LEU A 17 13.44 -6.24 -18.27
C LEU A 17 13.73 -7.42 -17.35
N PRO A 18 14.88 -7.46 -16.65
CA PRO A 18 15.20 -8.58 -15.79
C PRO A 18 14.20 -8.61 -14.62
N CYS A 19 13.53 -9.74 -14.45
CA CYS A 19 12.57 -10.02 -13.37
C CYS A 19 13.11 -9.65 -11.97
N GLY A 20 14.43 -9.68 -11.78
CA GLY A 20 15.10 -9.30 -10.54
C GLY A 20 15.05 -7.80 -10.20
N ALA A 21 14.82 -6.92 -11.18
CA ALA A 21 14.73 -5.48 -10.93
C ALA A 21 13.38 -5.08 -10.31
N LEU A 22 12.29 -5.73 -10.74
CA LEU A 22 10.95 -5.50 -10.21
C LEU A 22 10.81 -5.97 -8.75
N VAL A 23 11.30 -7.20 -8.45
CA VAL A 23 11.28 -7.74 -7.07
C VAL A 23 12.10 -6.87 -6.11
N ARG A 24 13.19 -6.26 -6.57
CA ARG A 24 14.01 -5.38 -5.74
C ARG A 24 13.33 -4.03 -5.46
N ALA A 25 12.67 -3.45 -6.45
CA ALA A 25 11.95 -2.19 -6.29
C ALA A 25 10.83 -2.29 -5.26
N SER A 26 10.11 -3.40 -5.25
CA SER A 26 9.01 -3.69 -4.32
C SER A 26 9.51 -3.93 -2.89
N SER A 27 10.60 -4.69 -2.71
CA SER A 27 11.23 -4.87 -1.40
C SER A 27 11.75 -3.56 -0.81
N ASP A 28 12.25 -2.65 -1.66
CA ASP A 28 12.75 -1.35 -1.25
C ASP A 28 11.58 -0.43 -0.82
N ALA A 29 10.43 -0.45 -1.51
CA ALA A 29 9.24 0.31 -1.14
C ALA A 29 8.64 -0.18 0.21
N LEU A 30 8.55 -1.50 0.43
CA LEU A 30 8.13 -2.06 1.71
C LEU A 30 9.10 -1.72 2.86
N ALA A 31 10.39 -1.69 2.59
CA ALA A 31 11.40 -1.26 3.55
C ALA A 31 11.26 0.25 3.86
N GLY A 32 10.98 1.08 2.86
CA GLY A 32 10.68 2.50 3.00
C GLY A 32 9.45 2.72 3.87
N ALA A 33 8.34 2.05 3.58
CA ALA A 33 7.11 2.10 4.37
C ALA A 33 7.36 1.74 5.85
N ARG A 34 8.12 0.68 6.10
CA ARG A 34 8.53 0.30 7.47
C ARG A 34 9.37 1.38 8.14
N ALA A 35 10.37 1.92 7.46
CA ALA A 35 11.25 2.93 8.02
C ALA A 35 10.48 4.21 8.37
N ALA A 36 9.61 4.67 7.47
CA ALA A 36 8.80 5.87 7.64
C ALA A 36 7.79 5.75 8.80
N THR A 37 7.17 4.57 8.94
CA THR A 37 6.10 4.34 9.94
C THR A 37 6.60 3.78 11.28
N ALA A 38 7.89 3.43 11.41
CA ALA A 38 8.45 2.86 12.65
C ALA A 38 8.23 3.76 13.88
N ARG A 39 8.25 5.07 13.71
CA ARG A 39 8.01 6.05 14.78
C ARG A 39 6.58 5.98 15.34
N TYR A 40 5.64 5.51 14.57
CA TYR A 40 4.22 5.43 14.92
C TYR A 40 3.87 4.22 15.80
N HIS A 41 4.86 3.42 16.22
CA HIS A 41 4.67 2.54 17.38
C HIS A 41 4.36 3.33 18.65
N ASP A 42 4.72 4.61 18.68
CA ASP A 42 4.22 5.60 19.64
C ASP A 42 3.01 6.32 19.02
N VAL A 43 1.81 6.05 19.54
CA VAL A 43 0.56 6.68 19.07
C VAL A 43 0.65 8.21 19.17
N ALA A 44 1.28 8.74 20.22
CA ALA A 44 1.43 10.19 20.37
C ALA A 44 2.27 10.82 19.23
N ALA A 45 3.21 10.07 18.65
CA ALA A 45 3.95 10.52 17.48
C ALA A 45 3.06 10.53 16.22
N ALA A 46 2.15 9.56 16.07
CA ALA A 46 1.19 9.54 14.98
C ALA A 46 0.21 10.71 15.09
N GLU A 47 -0.33 10.95 16.30
CA GLU A 47 -1.24 12.08 16.56
C GLU A 47 -0.56 13.43 16.29
N ALA A 48 0.71 13.58 16.69
CA ALA A 48 1.49 14.79 16.44
C ALA A 48 1.72 15.07 14.93
N ASP A 49 1.75 14.01 14.11
CA ASP A 49 1.89 14.11 12.65
C ASP A 49 0.53 14.18 11.93
N GLY A 50 -0.58 14.27 12.67
CA GLY A 50 -1.91 14.53 12.12
C GLY A 50 -2.81 13.31 11.92
N TYR A 51 -2.39 12.12 12.40
CA TYR A 51 -3.29 10.96 12.44
C TYR A 51 -4.28 11.10 13.58
N ILE A 52 -5.54 10.86 13.31
CA ILE A 52 -6.65 10.95 14.27
C ILE A 52 -7.37 9.60 14.37
N ASP A 53 -7.69 9.18 15.58
CA ASP A 53 -8.62 8.06 15.79
C ASP A 53 -10.00 8.44 15.26
N ILE A 54 -10.47 7.77 14.22
CA ILE A 54 -11.78 8.03 13.62
C ILE A 54 -12.92 7.26 14.32
N GLY A 55 -12.61 6.52 15.38
CA GLY A 55 -13.60 5.74 16.14
C GLY A 55 -14.10 4.50 15.40
N PHE A 56 -13.41 4.08 14.34
CA PHE A 56 -13.73 2.90 13.57
C PHE A 56 -12.72 1.78 13.88
N CYS A 57 -13.23 0.71 14.50
CA CYS A 57 -12.43 -0.48 14.81
C CYS A 57 -13.15 -1.72 14.28
N GLU A 58 -12.48 -2.49 13.44
CA GLU A 58 -13.05 -3.66 12.80
C GLU A 58 -12.37 -4.97 13.24
N PRO A 59 -13.14 -6.03 13.51
CA PRO A 59 -12.58 -7.36 13.76
C PRO A 59 -11.77 -7.83 12.56
N GLY A 60 -10.52 -8.25 12.82
CA GLY A 60 -9.62 -8.67 11.74
C GLY A 60 -8.74 -7.55 11.19
N GLU A 61 -9.01 -6.28 11.47
CA GLU A 61 -8.21 -5.14 11.00
C GLU A 61 -7.62 -4.32 12.15
N GLY A 62 -8.45 -3.94 13.11
CA GLY A 62 -8.07 -3.09 14.22
C GLY A 62 -8.73 -1.71 14.16
N CYS A 63 -8.19 -0.75 14.90
CA CYS A 63 -8.68 0.62 14.99
C CYS A 63 -7.93 1.52 13.99
N HIS A 64 -8.67 2.33 13.25
CA HIS A 64 -8.18 3.17 12.16
C HIS A 64 -7.82 4.57 12.66
N TYR A 65 -6.57 4.95 12.43
CA TYR A 65 -6.06 6.30 12.65
C TYR A 65 -5.79 6.93 11.29
N LEU A 66 -6.64 7.85 10.85
CA LEU A 66 -6.59 8.50 9.55
C LEU A 66 -5.81 9.82 9.63
N ASN A 67 -4.94 10.07 8.67
CA ASN A 67 -4.39 11.39 8.40
C ASN A 67 -5.11 12.01 7.17
N PRO A 68 -6.10 12.89 7.37
CA PRO A 68 -6.88 13.44 6.27
C PRO A 68 -6.08 14.36 5.34
N ALA A 69 -4.91 14.84 5.77
CA ALA A 69 -4.04 15.66 4.93
C ALA A 69 -3.29 14.85 3.86
N LEU A 70 -3.22 13.51 4.03
CA LEU A 70 -2.58 12.61 3.08
C LEU A 70 -3.57 12.05 2.05
N VAL A 71 -4.89 12.17 2.31
CA VAL A 71 -5.92 11.64 1.40
C VAL A 71 -5.94 12.45 0.11
N ASP A 72 -5.28 11.94 -0.90
CA ASP A 72 -5.20 12.53 -2.23
C ASP A 72 -5.38 11.46 -3.33
N GLY A 73 -4.93 11.67 -4.52
CA GLY A 73 -5.05 10.70 -5.62
C GLY A 73 -3.77 9.92 -5.89
N VAL A 74 -2.78 9.97 -5.00
CA VAL A 74 -1.42 9.46 -5.22
C VAL A 74 -1.07 8.40 -4.19
N PHE A 75 -0.63 7.23 -4.64
CA PHE A 75 -0.03 6.23 -3.75
C PHE A 75 1.39 6.64 -3.39
N ASP A 76 1.65 6.80 -2.09
CA ASP A 76 2.99 7.00 -1.54
C ASP A 76 3.27 5.97 -0.44
N ALA A 77 4.17 5.02 -0.71
CA ALA A 77 4.49 3.93 0.20
C ALA A 77 5.00 4.40 1.57
N GLU A 78 5.63 5.57 1.67
CA GLU A 78 6.19 6.10 2.92
C GLU A 78 5.19 6.93 3.73
N HIS A 79 4.05 7.31 3.12
CA HIS A 79 3.03 8.17 3.74
C HIS A 79 1.63 7.55 3.66
N PRO A 80 1.39 6.41 4.34
CA PRO A 80 0.07 5.79 4.36
C PRO A 80 -0.98 6.73 4.96
N GLU A 81 -2.16 6.77 4.39
CA GLU A 81 -3.26 7.59 4.87
C GLU A 81 -3.81 7.09 6.20
N ILE A 82 -3.74 5.77 6.46
CA ILE A 82 -4.26 5.14 7.67
C ILE A 82 -3.19 4.29 8.35
N LEU A 83 -3.17 4.36 9.67
CA LEU A 83 -2.43 3.45 10.54
C LEU A 83 -3.42 2.55 11.28
N LEU A 84 -3.17 1.24 11.27
CA LEU A 84 -4.03 0.27 11.96
C LEU A 84 -3.41 -0.14 13.29
N TYR A 85 -4.17 0.06 14.35
CA TYR A 85 -3.76 -0.24 15.72
C TYR A 85 -4.68 -1.27 16.37
N VAL A 86 -4.10 -2.04 17.29
CA VAL A 86 -4.87 -2.91 18.18
C VAL A 86 -4.56 -2.60 19.64
N PRO A 87 -5.52 -2.79 20.55
CA PRO A 87 -5.28 -2.65 22.00
C PRO A 87 -4.13 -3.54 22.47
N ASN A 88 -3.26 -2.99 23.31
CA ASN A 88 -2.13 -3.72 23.89
C ASN A 88 -1.89 -3.24 25.33
N GLY A 89 -2.50 -3.90 26.29
CA GLY A 89 -2.51 -3.46 27.68
C GLY A 89 -3.26 -2.13 27.84
N GLU A 90 -2.61 -1.10 28.38
CA GLU A 90 -3.18 0.25 28.54
C GLU A 90 -2.92 1.14 27.28
N GLY A 91 -2.29 0.61 26.25
CA GLY A 91 -1.91 1.34 25.04
C GLY A 91 -2.39 0.68 23.75
N MET A 92 -1.86 1.16 22.65
CA MET A 92 -2.14 0.68 21.31
C MET A 92 -0.85 0.15 20.67
N ARG A 93 -0.97 -0.87 19.81
CA ARG A 93 0.14 -1.42 19.03
C ARG A 93 -0.16 -1.28 17.55
N LEU A 94 0.74 -0.64 16.82
CA LEU A 94 0.71 -0.59 15.36
C LEU A 94 0.86 -2.00 14.78
N VAL A 95 -0.03 -2.40 13.89
CA VAL A 95 -0.05 -3.74 13.29
C VAL A 95 0.05 -3.72 11.77
N ALA A 96 -0.56 -2.72 11.14
CA ALA A 96 -0.56 -2.57 9.68
C ALA A 96 -0.62 -1.09 9.31
N VAL A 97 -0.44 -0.82 8.03
CA VAL A 97 -0.74 0.46 7.39
C VAL A 97 -1.77 0.21 6.30
N GLU A 98 -2.51 1.25 5.95
CA GLU A 98 -3.51 1.17 4.89
C GLU A 98 -3.43 2.41 4.03
N TYR A 99 -3.52 2.19 2.73
CA TYR A 99 -3.53 3.23 1.71
C TYR A 99 -4.94 3.37 1.17
N VAL A 100 -5.43 4.60 1.09
CA VAL A 100 -6.77 4.88 0.59
C VAL A 100 -6.75 5.98 -0.46
N ILE A 101 -7.42 5.73 -1.59
CA ILE A 101 -7.53 6.68 -2.69
C ILE A 101 -9.00 6.85 -3.07
N PRO A 102 -9.55 8.07 -3.01
CA PRO A 102 -10.93 8.31 -3.40
C PRO A 102 -11.22 7.88 -4.84
N LEU A 103 -12.29 7.10 -5.06
CA LEU A 103 -12.73 6.64 -6.40
C LEU A 103 -12.94 7.80 -7.36
N GLY A 104 -13.31 8.99 -6.85
CA GLY A 104 -13.45 10.19 -7.64
C GLY A 104 -12.14 10.74 -8.21
N LEU A 105 -10.99 10.33 -7.66
CA LEU A 105 -9.66 10.74 -8.11
C LEU A 105 -8.95 9.66 -8.94
N ALA A 106 -9.35 8.38 -8.81
CA ALA A 106 -8.79 7.27 -9.56
C ALA A 106 -9.90 6.36 -10.08
N ALA A 107 -10.17 6.40 -11.39
CA ALA A 107 -11.22 5.60 -12.03
C ALA A 107 -10.91 4.09 -12.07
N THR A 108 -9.67 3.71 -11.83
CA THR A 108 -9.18 2.32 -11.72
C THR A 108 -8.26 2.22 -10.52
N ALA A 109 -8.11 1.01 -9.97
CA ALA A 109 -7.15 0.77 -8.91
C ALA A 109 -5.76 1.31 -9.30
N PRO A 110 -5.09 2.07 -8.40
CA PRO A 110 -3.76 2.59 -8.66
C PRO A 110 -2.72 1.46 -8.74
N GLU A 111 -1.56 1.76 -9.27
CA GLU A 111 -0.39 0.90 -9.15
C GLU A 111 0.17 1.05 -7.73
N GLY A 112 0.23 -0.04 -6.97
CA GLY A 112 0.72 -0.07 -5.60
C GLY A 112 2.19 -0.46 -5.50
N PHE A 113 2.49 -1.46 -4.68
CA PHE A 113 3.85 -2.00 -4.55
C PHE A 113 4.21 -2.83 -5.78
N THR A 114 5.01 -2.27 -6.68
CA THR A 114 5.35 -2.86 -7.97
C THR A 114 5.93 -4.27 -7.83
N GLY A 115 5.33 -5.23 -8.50
CA GLY A 115 5.81 -6.62 -8.58
C GLY A 115 5.36 -7.51 -7.43
N ASP A 116 4.55 -7.01 -6.51
CA ASP A 116 3.95 -7.77 -5.42
C ASP A 116 2.53 -8.24 -5.74
N ALA A 117 1.99 -9.04 -4.85
CA ALA A 117 0.62 -9.55 -4.94
C ALA A 117 -0.37 -8.64 -4.21
N ASP A 118 -0.09 -7.35 -4.16
CA ASP A 118 -1.01 -6.37 -3.59
C ASP A 118 -2.26 -6.25 -4.44
N VAL A 119 -3.40 -6.25 -3.77
CA VAL A 119 -4.71 -6.17 -4.42
C VAL A 119 -5.49 -5.02 -3.81
N TRP A 120 -5.61 -3.95 -4.56
CA TRP A 120 -6.52 -2.86 -4.23
C TRP A 120 -7.97 -3.36 -4.28
N ARG A 121 -8.75 -2.99 -3.30
CA ARG A 121 -10.17 -3.32 -3.20
C ARG A 121 -10.99 -2.05 -3.21
N GLU A 122 -12.17 -2.10 -3.80
CA GLU A 122 -13.17 -1.07 -3.52
C GLU A 122 -13.71 -1.33 -2.12
N ASP A 123 -13.75 -0.28 -1.31
CA ASP A 123 -14.27 -0.34 0.04
C ASP A 123 -15.70 -0.92 0.07
N ALA A 124 -15.87 -1.99 0.87
CA ALA A 124 -17.12 -2.74 0.96
C ALA A 124 -18.24 -1.96 1.66
N GLU A 125 -17.90 -0.93 2.43
CA GLU A 125 -18.84 -0.11 3.22
C GLU A 125 -19.36 1.10 2.45
N GLY A 126 -18.84 1.34 1.26
CA GLY A 126 -19.33 2.38 0.36
C GLY A 126 -18.83 3.79 0.68
N ALA A 127 -17.69 3.93 1.37
CA ALA A 127 -17.02 5.22 1.55
C ALA A 127 -16.50 5.80 0.22
N GLY A 128 -16.45 4.97 -0.84
CA GLY A 128 -16.04 5.40 -2.16
C GLY A 128 -14.53 5.52 -2.30
N LEU A 129 -13.82 4.53 -1.79
CA LEU A 129 -12.36 4.47 -1.76
C LEU A 129 -11.83 3.22 -2.48
N TRP A 130 -10.62 3.32 -3.03
CA TRP A 130 -9.72 2.20 -3.20
C TRP A 130 -8.95 2.01 -1.91
N GLU A 131 -8.81 0.78 -1.43
CA GLU A 131 -8.12 0.42 -0.20
C GLU A 131 -7.06 -0.64 -0.44
N LEU A 132 -5.91 -0.49 0.23
CA LEU A 132 -4.82 -1.46 0.25
C LEU A 132 -4.25 -1.59 1.67
N THR A 133 -4.60 -2.65 2.37
CA THR A 133 -4.05 -2.97 3.69
C THR A 133 -2.72 -3.70 3.56
N VAL A 134 -1.71 -3.29 4.34
CA VAL A 134 -0.37 -3.89 4.31
C VAL A 134 0.13 -4.22 5.71
N TRP A 135 0.21 -5.50 6.03
CA TRP A 135 0.60 -6.05 7.34
C TRP A 135 2.11 -6.03 7.54
N ILE A 136 2.70 -4.84 7.58
CA ILE A 136 4.16 -4.70 7.74
C ILE A 136 4.65 -4.86 9.17
N TRP A 137 3.77 -4.71 10.18
CA TRP A 137 4.13 -4.74 11.60
C TRP A 137 3.61 -5.97 12.35
N MET A 138 2.71 -6.72 11.75
CA MET A 138 2.19 -7.98 12.27
C MET A 138 2.10 -9.01 11.16
N HIS A 139 2.57 -10.23 11.42
CA HIS A 139 2.40 -11.30 10.44
C HIS A 139 0.93 -11.65 10.26
N ASN A 140 0.45 -11.57 9.02
CA ASN A 140 -0.86 -12.05 8.62
C ASN A 140 -0.72 -13.42 7.93
N PRO A 141 -1.24 -14.52 8.52
CA PRO A 141 -1.16 -15.85 7.89
C PRO A 141 -1.98 -15.99 6.61
N ALA A 142 -2.96 -15.11 6.37
CA ALA A 142 -3.72 -15.09 5.12
C ALA A 142 -2.92 -14.44 3.97
N GLY A 143 -2.01 -13.52 4.29
CA GLY A 143 -1.19 -12.80 3.31
C GLY A 143 -0.86 -11.39 3.78
N MET A 144 0.28 -10.84 3.32
CA MET A 144 0.71 -9.49 3.71
C MET A 144 -0.27 -8.40 3.22
N PHE A 145 -0.93 -8.61 2.09
CA PHE A 145 -1.84 -7.68 1.44
C PHE A 145 -3.32 -8.09 1.56
N GLU A 146 -3.62 -9.05 2.44
CA GLU A 146 -5.00 -9.41 2.73
C GLU A 146 -5.61 -8.43 3.74
N GLN A 147 -6.85 -8.01 3.48
CA GLN A 147 -7.55 -7.02 4.30
C GLN A 147 -7.64 -7.47 5.76
N HIS A 148 -8.11 -8.68 6.01
CA HIS A 148 -8.30 -9.18 7.37
C HIS A 148 -7.18 -10.11 7.82
N ASN A 149 -6.77 -9.95 9.08
CA ASN A 149 -5.85 -10.84 9.77
C ASN A 149 -6.61 -11.76 10.73
N PRO A 150 -6.65 -13.09 10.50
CA PRO A 150 -7.39 -14.01 11.35
C PRO A 150 -6.87 -14.11 12.79
N ARG A 151 -5.75 -13.46 13.11
CA ARG A 151 -5.23 -13.37 14.49
C ARG A 151 -5.84 -12.24 15.30
N LEU A 152 -6.64 -11.38 14.68
CA LEU A 152 -7.32 -10.23 15.28
C LEU A 152 -8.84 -10.48 15.33
N GLN A 153 -9.25 -11.57 15.95
CA GLN A 153 -10.66 -11.89 16.18
C GLN A 153 -11.10 -11.41 17.57
#